data_3542d10929ade957fd9d25801a742a8f
#
_entry.id   3542d10929ade957fd9d25801a742a8f
#
_cell.length_a   1.000
_cell.length_b   1.000
_cell.length_c   1.000
_cell.angle_alpha   90.00
_cell.angle_beta   90.00
_cell.angle_gamma   90.00
#
_symmetry.space_group_name_H-M   'P 1'
#
loop_
_entity.id
_entity.type
_entity.pdbx_description
1 polymer ?
#
loop_
_entity_poly.entity_id
_entity_poly.type
_entity_poly.pdbx_seq_one_letter_code
_entity_poly.pdbx_strand_id
1 'polypeptide(L)'
;MLGIEQIGSYIPPDRLSNYARKDEFGIDDHFIEEKIGVHSVSRKKPGEETSDLCLKAFADLATKSDLHPSEVEALVVVTQTPDYQIPHTSAVIHGKLGLPQSCACFDISLGCSGFVYGLSTIIAFMTANGLSKGVLITADPYSKVVDPSDKNTALLFGDAASATLISDRPVLVPGAFTFGTHGSDYDKLIVREDTLFMNGRAVFNFAAKTVPVDIEKMAKRNGISLNEIDRFLFHQGSKIIVETIAKKLGVPLSKVPYAICDFGNSCASTIPLLLTSELADPEVKMIAISGFGVGLSWASGLLRRVP
;
A
#
# COMPACT_ATOMS: atom_id res chain seq x y z
N MET A 1 -11.54 -9.93 -18.77
CA MET A 1 -10.36 -9.04 -18.49
C MET A 1 -10.19 -9.02 -16.99
N LEU A 2 -8.98 -9.31 -16.47
CA LEU A 2 -8.73 -9.30 -15.02
C LEU A 2 -8.55 -7.88 -14.49
N GLY A 3 -9.06 -7.65 -13.28
CA GLY A 3 -8.90 -6.38 -12.56
C GLY A 3 -9.39 -6.50 -11.12
N ILE A 4 -9.47 -5.36 -10.43
CA ILE A 4 -9.90 -5.28 -9.04
C ILE A 4 -11.43 -5.38 -8.97
N GLU A 5 -11.94 -6.40 -8.28
CA GLU A 5 -13.36 -6.58 -8.00
C GLU A 5 -13.74 -5.95 -6.65
N GLN A 6 -13.00 -6.25 -5.58
CA GLN A 6 -13.30 -5.80 -4.23
C GLN A 6 -12.02 -5.70 -3.39
N ILE A 7 -12.06 -4.92 -2.30
CA ILE A 7 -10.97 -4.79 -1.33
C ILE A 7 -11.51 -4.93 0.09
N GLY A 8 -10.94 -5.87 0.83
CA GLY A 8 -11.05 -5.97 2.27
C GLY A 8 -9.87 -5.30 2.96
N SER A 9 -10.06 -4.89 4.20
CA SER A 9 -9.05 -4.16 4.97
C SER A 9 -9.09 -4.52 6.45
N TYR A 10 -7.93 -4.41 7.09
CA TYR A 10 -7.84 -4.49 8.53
C TYR A 10 -6.86 -3.46 9.06
N ILE A 11 -7.33 -2.60 9.95
CA ILE A 11 -6.51 -1.67 10.70
C ILE A 11 -6.67 -2.05 12.17
N PRO A 12 -5.60 -2.47 12.87
CA PRO A 12 -5.68 -2.79 14.30
C PRO A 12 -6.34 -1.66 15.09
N PRO A 13 -7.20 -1.96 16.09
CA PRO A 13 -7.91 -0.92 16.84
C PRO A 13 -7.03 -0.13 17.80
N ASP A 14 -5.93 -0.72 18.25
CA ASP A 14 -5.03 -0.08 19.22
C ASP A 14 -4.31 1.11 18.57
N ARG A 15 -4.27 2.24 19.26
CA ARG A 15 -3.71 3.50 18.78
C ARG A 15 -2.71 4.07 19.79
N LEU A 16 -1.59 4.56 19.26
CA LEU A 16 -0.66 5.41 20.00
C LEU A 16 -0.82 6.85 19.51
N SER A 17 -1.30 7.72 20.40
CA SER A 17 -1.52 9.14 20.07
C SER A 17 -0.20 9.90 19.99
N ASN A 18 0.04 10.59 18.87
CA ASN A 18 1.19 11.48 18.71
C ASN A 18 1.06 12.75 19.55
N TYR A 19 -0.16 13.20 19.82
CA TYR A 19 -0.39 14.33 20.75
C TYR A 19 0.05 14.01 22.17
N ALA A 20 -0.18 12.78 22.64
CA ALA A 20 0.27 12.34 23.96
C ALA A 20 1.79 12.19 24.08
N ARG A 21 2.51 12.16 22.94
CA ARG A 21 3.96 11.97 22.84
C ARG A 21 4.73 13.27 22.52
N LYS A 22 4.06 14.42 22.58
CA LYS A 22 4.67 15.73 22.23
C LYS A 22 5.91 16.02 23.06
N ASP A 23 5.82 15.87 24.37
CA ASP A 23 6.94 16.14 25.28
C ASP A 23 8.08 15.13 25.08
N GLU A 24 7.77 13.86 24.86
CA GLU A 24 8.74 12.79 24.62
C GLU A 24 9.64 13.11 23.40
N PHE A 25 9.05 13.62 22.32
CA PHE A 25 9.77 13.85 21.06
C PHE A 25 10.11 15.33 20.80
N GLY A 26 9.73 16.24 21.69
CA GLY A 26 9.93 17.67 21.49
C GLY A 26 9.28 18.17 20.20
N ILE A 27 7.99 17.85 20.01
CA ILE A 27 7.18 18.24 18.84
C ILE A 27 5.98 19.06 19.27
N ASP A 28 5.40 19.77 18.31
CA ASP A 28 4.20 20.59 18.47
C ASP A 28 3.05 20.12 17.58
N ASP A 29 1.89 20.74 17.72
CA ASP A 29 0.71 20.44 16.92
C ASP A 29 0.96 20.72 15.42
N HIS A 30 1.73 21.77 15.10
CA HIS A 30 2.09 22.07 13.72
C HIS A 30 2.90 20.93 13.06
N PHE A 31 3.82 20.30 13.80
CA PHE A 31 4.55 19.14 13.30
C PHE A 31 3.61 17.96 13.02
N ILE A 32 2.67 17.68 13.95
CA ILE A 32 1.72 16.58 13.82
C ILE A 32 0.75 16.83 12.66
N GLU A 33 0.17 18.03 12.56
CA GLU A 33 -0.90 18.32 11.62
C GLU A 33 -0.41 18.68 10.22
N GLU A 34 0.70 19.44 10.12
CA GLU A 34 1.14 20.02 8.84
C GLU A 34 2.38 19.36 8.24
N LYS A 35 3.21 18.67 9.05
CA LYS A 35 4.39 17.96 8.54
C LYS A 35 4.12 16.50 8.27
N ILE A 36 3.76 15.75 9.30
CA ILE A 36 3.52 14.31 9.14
C ILE A 36 2.07 14.02 8.79
N GLY A 37 1.09 14.79 9.30
CA GLY A 37 -0.33 14.58 9.09
C GLY A 37 -0.86 13.31 9.77
N VAL A 38 -0.22 12.86 10.85
CA VAL A 38 -0.56 11.63 11.58
C VAL A 38 -0.84 11.98 13.03
N HIS A 39 -2.08 11.83 13.46
CA HIS A 39 -2.55 12.09 14.81
C HIS A 39 -2.27 10.92 15.76
N SER A 40 -2.41 9.71 15.22
CA SER A 40 -2.10 8.47 15.92
C SER A 40 -1.62 7.40 14.94
N VAL A 41 -0.88 6.42 15.47
CA VAL A 41 -0.44 5.25 14.70
C VAL A 41 -1.11 3.99 15.24
N SER A 42 -1.59 3.13 14.35
CA SER A 42 -2.14 1.82 14.70
C SER A 42 -1.06 0.85 15.12
N ARG A 43 -1.39 -0.06 16.03
CA ARG A 43 -0.49 -1.11 16.50
C ARG A 43 -1.19 -2.46 16.53
N LYS A 44 -0.54 -3.47 15.96
CA LYS A 44 -0.96 -4.86 16.15
C LYS A 44 -0.84 -5.26 17.62
N LYS A 45 -1.62 -6.22 18.06
CA LYS A 45 -1.50 -6.74 19.43
C LYS A 45 -0.17 -7.48 19.63
N PRO A 46 0.36 -7.51 20.85
CA PRO A 46 1.49 -8.37 21.16
C PRO A 46 1.17 -9.83 20.77
N GLY A 47 2.12 -10.50 20.11
CA GLY A 47 1.97 -11.88 19.65
C GLY A 47 1.22 -12.07 18.33
N GLU A 48 0.59 -11.03 17.77
CA GLU A 48 0.08 -11.09 16.39
C GLU A 48 1.24 -11.03 15.39
N GLU A 49 1.15 -11.81 14.33
CA GLU A 49 2.09 -11.83 13.22
C GLU A 49 1.49 -11.19 11.96
N THR A 50 2.30 -11.01 10.94
CA THR A 50 1.87 -10.42 9.65
C THR A 50 0.73 -11.22 9.03
N SER A 51 0.81 -12.57 9.08
CA SER A 51 -0.26 -13.44 8.58
C SER A 51 -1.58 -13.24 9.32
N ASP A 52 -1.57 -12.90 10.61
CA ASP A 52 -2.81 -12.69 11.37
C ASP A 52 -3.55 -11.42 10.90
N LEU A 53 -2.80 -10.36 10.56
CA LEU A 53 -3.39 -9.15 9.95
C LEU A 53 -3.95 -9.47 8.56
N CYS A 54 -3.20 -10.24 7.77
CA CYS A 54 -3.63 -10.69 6.43
C CYS A 54 -4.94 -11.48 6.48
N LEU A 55 -5.08 -12.41 7.44
CA LEU A 55 -6.30 -13.21 7.64
C LEU A 55 -7.51 -12.34 7.95
N LYS A 56 -7.33 -11.30 8.78
CA LYS A 56 -8.41 -10.37 9.11
C LYS A 56 -8.82 -9.50 7.91
N ALA A 57 -7.86 -9.05 7.11
CA ALA A 57 -8.16 -8.34 5.86
C ALA A 57 -8.85 -9.25 4.85
N PHE A 58 -8.46 -10.53 4.76
CA PHE A 58 -9.14 -11.53 3.92
C PHE A 58 -10.57 -11.80 4.41
N ALA A 59 -10.80 -11.90 5.72
CA ALA A 59 -12.13 -12.09 6.29
C ALA A 59 -13.07 -10.91 5.95
N ASP A 60 -12.58 -9.68 6.01
CA ASP A 60 -13.33 -8.49 5.58
C ASP A 60 -13.62 -8.53 4.08
N LEU A 61 -12.63 -8.93 3.24
CA LEU A 61 -12.83 -9.12 1.81
C LEU A 61 -13.93 -10.17 1.53
N ALA A 62 -13.86 -11.33 2.17
CA ALA A 62 -14.83 -12.41 1.99
C ALA A 62 -16.26 -11.97 2.33
N THR A 63 -16.41 -11.15 3.38
CA THR A 63 -17.72 -10.58 3.75
C THR A 63 -18.27 -9.63 2.69
N LYS A 64 -17.40 -8.88 2.00
CA LYS A 64 -17.79 -7.86 1.00
C LYS A 64 -18.00 -8.42 -0.42
N SER A 65 -17.46 -9.59 -0.71
CA SER A 65 -17.42 -10.14 -2.08
C SER A 65 -18.03 -11.53 -2.24
N ASP A 66 -18.52 -12.12 -1.18
CA ASP A 66 -18.98 -13.52 -1.11
C ASP A 66 -17.90 -14.53 -1.57
N LEU A 67 -16.61 -14.15 -1.47
CA LEU A 67 -15.48 -14.99 -1.88
C LEU A 67 -15.32 -16.17 -0.91
N HIS A 68 -15.43 -17.39 -1.42
CA HIS A 68 -15.10 -18.57 -0.66
C HIS A 68 -13.63 -18.97 -0.83
N PRO A 69 -12.89 -19.35 0.24
CA PRO A 69 -11.48 -19.74 0.14
C PRO A 69 -11.18 -20.80 -0.94
N SER A 70 -12.08 -21.74 -1.19
CA SER A 70 -11.93 -22.79 -2.22
C SER A 70 -11.90 -22.26 -3.66
N GLU A 71 -12.24 -21.00 -3.89
CA GLU A 71 -12.25 -20.39 -5.23
C GLU A 71 -10.95 -19.66 -5.56
N VAL A 72 -10.03 -19.51 -4.57
CA VAL A 72 -8.78 -18.76 -4.76
C VAL A 72 -7.77 -19.62 -5.51
N GLU A 73 -7.37 -19.17 -6.70
CA GLU A 73 -6.44 -19.87 -7.59
C GLU A 73 -5.01 -19.31 -7.48
N ALA A 74 -4.87 -18.04 -7.05
CA ALA A 74 -3.58 -17.41 -6.80
C ALA A 74 -3.64 -16.53 -5.53
N LEU A 75 -2.61 -16.64 -4.67
CA LEU A 75 -2.41 -15.80 -3.50
C LEU A 75 -1.02 -15.16 -3.55
N VAL A 76 -0.97 -13.84 -3.65
CA VAL A 76 0.28 -13.07 -3.60
C VAL A 76 0.28 -12.19 -2.37
N VAL A 77 1.34 -12.27 -1.57
CA VAL A 77 1.51 -11.43 -0.38
C VAL A 77 2.66 -10.46 -0.60
N VAL A 78 2.41 -9.18 -0.41
CA VAL A 78 3.42 -8.13 -0.40
C VAL A 78 3.76 -7.79 1.04
N THR A 79 4.98 -8.10 1.46
CA THR A 79 5.46 -7.81 2.81
C THR A 79 6.97 -7.75 2.88
N GLN A 80 7.51 -6.85 3.73
CA GLN A 80 8.91 -6.79 4.14
C GLN A 80 9.10 -7.18 5.62
N THR A 81 7.99 -7.49 6.30
CA THR A 81 8.00 -7.94 7.70
C THR A 81 7.29 -9.29 7.83
N PRO A 82 7.78 -10.35 7.14
CA PRO A 82 7.12 -11.66 7.14
C PRO A 82 7.07 -12.27 8.55
N ASP A 83 6.25 -13.32 8.73
CA ASP A 83 6.22 -14.09 9.98
C ASP A 83 7.57 -14.78 10.20
N TYR A 84 8.11 -15.38 9.13
CA TYR A 84 9.37 -16.13 9.11
C TYR A 84 10.18 -15.77 7.86
N GLN A 85 11.47 -15.98 7.90
CA GLN A 85 12.29 -15.92 6.68
C GLN A 85 11.95 -17.05 5.71
N ILE A 86 11.62 -18.22 6.24
CA ILE A 86 11.12 -19.42 5.56
C ILE A 86 10.18 -20.17 6.52
N PRO A 87 9.00 -20.66 6.06
CA PRO A 87 8.44 -20.44 4.71
C PRO A 87 7.94 -19.00 4.47
N HIS A 88 7.61 -18.69 3.22
CA HIS A 88 6.98 -17.42 2.85
C HIS A 88 5.60 -17.26 3.49
N THR A 89 5.17 -16.01 3.74
CA THR A 89 3.95 -15.69 4.48
C THR A 89 2.69 -16.17 3.77
N SER A 90 2.66 -16.15 2.43
CA SER A 90 1.52 -16.68 1.67
C SER A 90 1.29 -18.19 1.88
N ALA A 91 2.33 -18.99 2.11
CA ALA A 91 2.17 -20.41 2.46
C ALA A 91 1.54 -20.58 3.85
N VAL A 92 1.89 -19.73 4.80
CA VAL A 92 1.28 -19.72 6.14
C VAL A 92 -0.21 -19.39 6.04
N ILE A 93 -0.55 -18.33 5.27
CA ILE A 93 -1.94 -17.91 5.04
C ILE A 93 -2.72 -18.98 4.28
N HIS A 94 -2.12 -19.59 3.25
CA HIS A 94 -2.72 -20.71 2.51
C HIS A 94 -3.19 -21.83 3.46
N GLY A 95 -2.30 -22.28 4.35
CA GLY A 95 -2.61 -23.31 5.33
C GLY A 95 -3.69 -22.89 6.33
N LYS A 96 -3.61 -21.66 6.86
CA LYS A 96 -4.59 -21.13 7.83
C LYS A 96 -5.99 -20.91 7.22
N LEU A 97 -6.09 -20.56 5.92
CA LEU A 97 -7.37 -20.38 5.20
C LEU A 97 -7.91 -21.70 4.61
N GLY A 98 -7.12 -22.77 4.57
CA GLY A 98 -7.49 -24.02 3.89
C GLY A 98 -7.70 -23.84 2.39
N LEU A 99 -6.86 -23.06 1.72
CA LEU A 99 -6.95 -22.85 0.28
C LEU A 99 -6.69 -24.16 -0.48
N PRO A 100 -7.19 -24.30 -1.73
CA PRO A 100 -6.94 -25.48 -2.57
C PRO A 100 -5.44 -25.74 -2.76
N GLN A 101 -5.02 -27.00 -2.77
CA GLN A 101 -3.62 -27.38 -3.04
C GLN A 101 -3.11 -26.88 -4.41
N SER A 102 -4.01 -26.62 -5.35
CA SER A 102 -3.74 -26.04 -6.66
C SER A 102 -3.55 -24.53 -6.64
N CYS A 103 -3.82 -23.85 -5.50
CA CYS A 103 -3.63 -22.41 -5.39
C CYS A 103 -2.15 -22.05 -5.43
N ALA A 104 -1.75 -21.24 -6.41
CA ALA A 104 -0.38 -20.76 -6.53
C ALA A 104 -0.11 -19.66 -5.47
N CYS A 105 0.94 -19.83 -4.65
CA CYS A 105 1.27 -18.90 -3.58
C CYS A 105 2.71 -18.43 -3.67
N PHE A 106 2.94 -17.11 -3.54
CA PHE A 106 4.28 -16.53 -3.40
C PHE A 106 4.24 -15.14 -2.77
N ASP A 107 5.39 -14.69 -2.24
CA ASP A 107 5.55 -13.38 -1.64
C ASP A 107 6.37 -12.45 -2.54
N ILE A 108 6.11 -11.14 -2.39
CA ILE A 108 6.89 -10.06 -2.99
C ILE A 108 7.48 -9.22 -1.86
N SER A 109 8.81 -9.17 -1.75
CA SER A 109 9.51 -8.37 -0.76
C SER A 109 9.68 -6.93 -1.25
N LEU A 110 8.58 -6.16 -1.28
CA LEU A 110 8.54 -4.73 -1.57
C LEU A 110 7.69 -4.02 -0.52
N GLY A 111 8.11 -2.80 -0.14
CA GLY A 111 7.33 -1.96 0.79
C GLY A 111 6.38 -1.03 0.05
N CYS A 112 6.59 0.28 0.18
CA CYS A 112 5.68 1.34 -0.26
C CYS A 112 5.24 1.31 -1.74
N SER A 113 6.09 0.82 -2.65
CA SER A 113 5.73 0.59 -4.06
C SER A 113 5.05 -0.75 -4.31
N GLY A 114 5.03 -1.62 -3.31
CA GLY A 114 4.70 -3.04 -3.42
C GLY A 114 3.29 -3.31 -3.91
N PHE A 115 2.28 -2.51 -3.54
CA PHE A 115 0.93 -2.72 -4.06
C PHE A 115 0.86 -2.58 -5.58
N VAL A 116 1.49 -1.55 -6.15
CA VAL A 116 1.45 -1.31 -7.61
C VAL A 116 2.22 -2.39 -8.37
N TYR A 117 3.40 -2.79 -7.87
CA TYR A 117 4.14 -3.94 -8.40
C TYR A 117 3.35 -5.24 -8.27
N GLY A 118 2.78 -5.48 -7.08
CA GLY A 118 1.98 -6.68 -6.79
C GLY A 118 0.76 -6.80 -7.68
N LEU A 119 0.02 -5.69 -7.88
CA LEU A 119 -1.14 -5.66 -8.76
C LEU A 119 -0.77 -6.01 -10.21
N SER A 120 0.30 -5.41 -10.73
CA SER A 120 0.80 -5.72 -12.06
C SER A 120 1.25 -7.18 -12.17
N THR A 121 1.93 -7.69 -11.14
CA THR A 121 2.48 -9.05 -11.12
C THR A 121 1.38 -10.11 -11.06
N ILE A 122 0.41 -9.99 -10.14
CA ILE A 122 -0.65 -10.98 -9.98
C ILE A 122 -1.51 -11.06 -11.23
N ILE A 123 -1.87 -9.91 -11.84
CA ILE A 123 -2.68 -9.88 -13.07
C ILE A 123 -1.92 -10.52 -14.24
N ALA A 124 -0.63 -10.22 -14.39
CA ALA A 124 0.20 -10.84 -15.43
C ALA A 124 0.35 -12.35 -15.21
N PHE A 125 0.59 -12.78 -13.97
CA PHE A 125 0.69 -14.19 -13.59
C PHE A 125 -0.61 -14.94 -13.86
N MET A 126 -1.75 -14.42 -13.42
CA MET A 126 -3.06 -15.01 -13.62
C MET A 126 -3.41 -15.09 -15.12
N THR A 127 -3.15 -14.03 -15.88
CA THR A 127 -3.40 -13.99 -17.33
C THR A 127 -2.59 -15.05 -18.07
N ALA A 128 -1.29 -15.17 -17.75
CA ALA A 128 -0.39 -16.13 -18.38
C ALA A 128 -0.77 -17.61 -18.08
N ASN A 129 -1.41 -17.86 -16.95
CA ASN A 129 -1.77 -19.20 -16.48
C ASN A 129 -3.28 -19.52 -16.61
N GLY A 130 -4.08 -18.61 -17.19
CA GLY A 130 -5.51 -18.82 -17.39
C GLY A 130 -6.32 -18.88 -16.09
N LEU A 131 -5.86 -18.20 -15.02
CA LEU A 131 -6.54 -18.14 -13.73
C LEU A 131 -7.57 -17.01 -13.70
N SER A 132 -8.67 -17.22 -12.99
CA SER A 132 -9.82 -16.31 -12.98
C SER A 132 -10.02 -15.57 -11.65
N LYS A 133 -9.58 -16.14 -10.52
CA LYS A 133 -9.70 -15.55 -9.18
C LYS A 133 -8.39 -15.59 -8.41
N GLY A 134 -7.88 -14.43 -8.02
CA GLY A 134 -6.68 -14.31 -7.20
C GLY A 134 -6.83 -13.26 -6.11
N VAL A 135 -6.02 -13.36 -5.08
CA VAL A 135 -6.00 -12.39 -3.98
C VAL A 135 -4.59 -11.83 -3.83
N LEU A 136 -4.49 -10.50 -3.91
CA LEU A 136 -3.29 -9.74 -3.58
C LEU A 136 -3.45 -9.20 -2.15
N ILE A 137 -2.61 -9.66 -1.23
CA ILE A 137 -2.58 -9.15 0.14
C ILE A 137 -1.38 -8.24 0.33
N THR A 138 -1.55 -7.12 1.02
CA THR A 138 -0.46 -6.28 1.51
C THR A 138 -0.52 -6.19 3.01
N ALA A 139 0.60 -6.38 3.69
CA ALA A 139 0.71 -6.20 5.13
C ALA A 139 2.16 -5.96 5.54
N ASP A 140 2.43 -4.79 6.08
CA ASP A 140 3.73 -4.42 6.61
C ASP A 140 3.57 -3.87 8.04
N PRO A 141 3.42 -4.73 9.07
CA PRO A 141 3.41 -4.25 10.44
C PRO A 141 4.82 -3.79 10.86
N TYR A 142 5.16 -2.56 10.51
CA TYR A 142 6.47 -1.95 10.80
C TYR A 142 6.70 -1.74 12.30
N SER A 143 5.66 -1.90 13.15
CA SER A 143 5.86 -2.02 14.60
C SER A 143 6.83 -3.14 15.00
N LYS A 144 7.11 -4.10 14.10
CA LYS A 144 8.13 -5.16 14.29
C LYS A 144 9.56 -4.64 14.20
N VAL A 145 9.80 -3.54 13.48
CA VAL A 145 11.15 -3.03 13.15
C VAL A 145 11.37 -1.57 13.50
N VAL A 146 10.32 -0.83 13.87
CA VAL A 146 10.41 0.57 14.29
C VAL A 146 10.95 0.66 15.72
N ASP A 147 12.00 1.45 15.93
CA ASP A 147 12.43 1.86 17.26
C ASP A 147 11.40 2.84 17.83
N PRO A 148 10.73 2.51 18.96
CA PRO A 148 9.73 3.39 19.56
C PRO A 148 10.30 4.74 20.02
N SER A 149 11.61 4.88 20.18
CA SER A 149 12.31 6.11 20.55
C SER A 149 12.76 6.96 19.36
N ASP A 150 12.71 6.43 18.11
CA ASP A 150 13.05 7.21 16.91
C ASP A 150 11.89 8.07 16.45
N LYS A 151 12.01 9.38 16.65
CA LYS A 151 11.04 10.39 16.22
C LYS A 151 10.62 10.27 14.75
N ASN A 152 11.55 9.90 13.86
CA ASN A 152 11.32 9.92 12.41
C ASN A 152 10.43 8.76 11.93
N THR A 153 10.44 7.66 12.66
CA THR A 153 9.72 6.45 12.30
C THR A 153 8.57 6.13 13.25
N ALA A 154 8.76 6.29 14.58
CA ALA A 154 7.76 5.91 15.57
C ALA A 154 6.45 6.73 15.52
N LEU A 155 6.54 7.99 15.07
CA LEU A 155 5.37 8.89 14.92
C LEU A 155 4.66 8.74 13.58
N LEU A 156 5.26 7.99 12.64
CA LEU A 156 4.79 7.93 11.25
C LEU A 156 4.18 6.59 10.89
N PHE A 157 4.89 5.49 11.17
CA PHE A 157 4.48 4.16 10.72
C PHE A 157 3.40 3.55 11.61
N GLY A 158 2.37 2.99 10.98
CA GLY A 158 1.29 2.24 11.62
C GLY A 158 1.03 0.91 10.93
N ASP A 159 0.44 -0.03 11.65
CA ASP A 159 0.17 -1.37 11.16
C ASP A 159 -1.20 -1.43 10.49
N ALA A 160 -1.26 -2.04 9.30
CA ALA A 160 -2.52 -2.39 8.64
C ALA A 160 -2.28 -3.49 7.60
N ALA A 161 -3.37 -4.08 7.13
CA ALA A 161 -3.36 -5.01 6.01
C ALA A 161 -4.52 -4.72 5.05
N SER A 162 -4.35 -5.10 3.79
CA SER A 162 -5.44 -5.14 2.81
C SER A 162 -5.43 -6.46 2.05
N ALA A 163 -6.59 -6.89 1.56
CA ALA A 163 -6.77 -8.02 0.67
C ALA A 163 -7.59 -7.55 -0.54
N THR A 164 -7.00 -7.63 -1.74
CA THR A 164 -7.60 -7.19 -3.00
C THR A 164 -7.97 -8.40 -3.83
N LEU A 165 -9.25 -8.57 -4.15
CA LEU A 165 -9.74 -9.60 -5.06
C LEU A 165 -9.50 -9.17 -6.50
N ILE A 166 -8.79 -10.00 -7.24
CA ILE A 166 -8.58 -9.88 -8.67
C ILE A 166 -9.43 -10.94 -9.37
N SER A 167 -10.31 -10.50 -10.27
CA SER A 167 -11.19 -11.43 -10.97
C SER A 167 -11.47 -10.99 -12.40
N ASP A 168 -12.24 -11.80 -13.12
CA ASP A 168 -12.76 -11.52 -14.47
C ASP A 168 -14.05 -10.68 -14.47
N ARG A 169 -14.58 -10.33 -13.28
CA ARG A 169 -15.72 -9.41 -13.05
C ARG A 169 -15.28 -8.15 -12.31
N PRO A 170 -14.30 -7.40 -12.84
CA PRO A 170 -13.72 -6.28 -12.13
C PRO A 170 -14.61 -5.06 -12.10
N VAL A 171 -14.46 -4.24 -11.05
CA VAL A 171 -14.94 -2.85 -10.98
C VAL A 171 -13.91 -1.89 -11.60
N LEU A 172 -12.61 -2.16 -11.36
CA LEU A 172 -11.53 -1.37 -11.90
C LEU A 172 -10.56 -2.27 -12.69
N VAL A 173 -10.23 -1.86 -13.91
CA VAL A 173 -9.23 -2.56 -14.74
C VAL A 173 -7.96 -1.71 -14.87
N PRO A 174 -6.77 -2.32 -14.79
CA PRO A 174 -5.54 -1.58 -14.98
C PRO A 174 -5.27 -1.26 -16.45
N GLY A 175 -4.71 -0.07 -16.67
CA GLY A 175 -4.00 0.27 -17.89
C GLY A 175 -2.52 -0.12 -17.82
N ALA A 176 -1.68 0.61 -18.55
CA ALA A 176 -0.23 0.41 -18.52
C ALA A 176 0.38 0.99 -17.22
N PHE A 177 1.39 0.28 -16.72
CA PHE A 177 2.17 0.67 -15.55
C PHE A 177 3.53 1.27 -15.95
N THR A 178 4.12 2.05 -15.04
CA THR A 178 5.53 2.47 -15.08
C THR A 178 6.22 2.01 -13.80
N PHE A 179 7.52 1.74 -13.90
CA PHE A 179 8.34 1.22 -12.81
C PHE A 179 9.71 1.88 -12.80
N GLY A 180 10.33 1.91 -11.61
CA GLY A 180 11.71 2.34 -11.50
C GLY A 180 12.34 2.04 -10.15
N THR A 181 13.68 1.99 -10.14
CA THR A 181 14.48 1.74 -8.95
C THR A 181 15.74 2.62 -9.00
N HIS A 182 16.05 3.23 -7.85
CA HIS A 182 17.27 4.00 -7.61
C HIS A 182 18.10 3.30 -6.55
N GLY A 183 18.69 2.16 -6.93
CA GLY A 183 19.35 1.25 -6.01
C GLY A 183 20.62 1.81 -5.35
N SER A 184 21.24 2.89 -5.87
CA SER A 184 22.34 3.57 -5.21
C SER A 184 21.97 4.22 -3.87
N ASP A 185 20.68 4.45 -3.64
CA ASP A 185 20.14 5.07 -2.42
C ASP A 185 19.47 4.05 -1.47
N TYR A 186 19.83 2.75 -1.61
CA TYR A 186 19.25 1.68 -0.81
C TYR A 186 19.39 1.89 0.71
N ASP A 187 20.43 2.61 1.14
CA ASP A 187 20.75 2.88 2.52
C ASP A 187 19.92 4.03 3.16
N LYS A 188 19.10 4.74 2.37
CA LYS A 188 18.29 5.87 2.87
C LYS A 188 17.03 5.44 3.61
N LEU A 189 16.57 4.21 3.39
CA LEU A 189 15.46 3.60 4.10
C LEU A 189 15.72 2.09 4.15
N ILE A 190 16.19 1.61 5.32
CA ILE A 190 16.75 0.26 5.45
C ILE A 190 16.54 -0.27 6.88
N VAL A 191 16.37 -1.58 7.01
CA VAL A 191 16.46 -2.28 8.31
C VAL A 191 17.87 -2.81 8.49
N ARG A 192 18.48 -2.48 9.61
CA ARG A 192 19.79 -3.02 10.07
C ARG A 192 19.63 -3.47 11.50
N GLU A 193 20.14 -4.65 11.82
CA GLU A 193 20.06 -5.19 13.19
C GLU A 193 18.63 -5.08 13.76
N ASP A 194 17.65 -5.53 12.94
CA ASP A 194 16.20 -5.52 13.23
C ASP A 194 15.59 -4.13 13.46
N THR A 195 16.34 -3.05 13.20
CA THR A 195 15.87 -1.68 13.42
C THR A 195 15.77 -0.89 12.10
N LEU A 196 14.64 -0.24 11.90
CA LEU A 196 14.39 0.62 10.74
C LEU A 196 15.13 1.94 10.87
N PHE A 197 15.98 2.23 9.89
CA PHE A 197 16.57 3.56 9.69
C PHE A 197 15.92 4.27 8.52
N MET A 198 15.55 5.53 8.68
CA MET A 198 15.01 6.38 7.62
C MET A 198 15.69 7.76 7.57
N ASN A 199 16.33 8.07 6.45
CA ASN A 199 16.70 9.45 6.12
C ASN A 199 15.49 10.15 5.49
N GLY A 200 14.62 10.74 6.32
CA GLY A 200 13.37 11.36 5.87
C GLY A 200 13.56 12.45 4.82
N ARG A 201 14.67 13.23 4.91
CA ARG A 201 14.98 14.29 3.92
C ARG A 201 15.34 13.70 2.55
N ALA A 202 16.10 12.61 2.52
CA ALA A 202 16.45 11.95 1.28
C ALA A 202 15.21 11.32 0.61
N VAL A 203 14.38 10.64 1.40
CA VAL A 203 13.11 10.04 0.94
C VAL A 203 12.15 11.12 0.41
N PHE A 204 12.01 12.23 1.13
CA PHE A 204 11.21 13.37 0.67
C PHE A 204 11.70 13.93 -0.68
N ASN A 205 13.01 14.20 -0.79
CA ASN A 205 13.60 14.74 -2.02
C ASN A 205 13.43 13.80 -3.21
N PHE A 206 13.63 12.51 -2.98
CA PHE A 206 13.39 11.45 -3.96
C PHE A 206 11.93 11.46 -4.43
N ALA A 207 10.98 11.37 -3.53
CA ALA A 207 9.55 11.35 -3.85
C ALA A 207 9.13 12.61 -4.63
N ALA A 208 9.50 13.79 -4.12
CA ALA A 208 9.18 15.07 -4.72
C ALA A 208 9.79 15.28 -6.12
N LYS A 209 10.91 14.63 -6.45
CA LYS A 209 11.57 14.72 -7.76
C LYS A 209 11.06 13.66 -8.73
N THR A 210 10.89 12.44 -8.27
CA THR A 210 10.70 11.27 -9.13
C THR A 210 9.24 11.00 -9.45
N VAL A 211 8.36 11.08 -8.44
CA VAL A 211 6.95 10.67 -8.58
C VAL A 211 6.18 11.53 -9.58
N PRO A 212 6.28 12.88 -9.59
CA PRO A 212 5.58 13.68 -10.60
C PRO A 212 5.97 13.31 -12.04
N VAL A 213 7.28 13.14 -12.29
CA VAL A 213 7.79 12.75 -13.62
C VAL A 213 7.29 11.37 -14.04
N ASP A 214 7.20 10.42 -13.08
CA ASP A 214 6.72 9.08 -13.37
C ASP A 214 5.22 9.04 -13.64
N ILE A 215 4.42 9.84 -12.94
CA ILE A 215 2.98 9.98 -13.21
C ILE A 215 2.71 10.57 -14.59
N GLU A 216 3.48 11.58 -15.02
CA GLU A 216 3.39 12.11 -16.37
C GLU A 216 3.74 11.06 -17.44
N LYS A 217 4.78 10.24 -17.18
CA LYS A 217 5.14 9.10 -18.07
C LYS A 217 4.02 8.06 -18.11
N MET A 218 3.45 7.72 -16.96
CA MET A 218 2.34 6.78 -16.85
C MET A 218 1.11 7.29 -17.63
N ALA A 219 0.74 8.56 -17.49
CA ALA A 219 -0.37 9.18 -18.22
C ALA A 219 -0.13 9.13 -19.72
N LYS A 220 1.08 9.54 -20.17
CA LYS A 220 1.49 9.49 -21.58
C LYS A 220 1.41 8.05 -22.14
N ARG A 221 1.90 7.06 -21.38
CA ARG A 221 1.87 5.64 -21.79
C ARG A 221 0.44 5.11 -21.96
N ASN A 222 -0.51 5.69 -21.23
CA ASN A 222 -1.93 5.36 -21.28
C ASN A 222 -2.72 6.23 -22.29
N GLY A 223 -2.07 7.16 -22.99
CA GLY A 223 -2.69 8.04 -23.98
C GLY A 223 -3.65 9.06 -23.39
N ILE A 224 -3.43 9.48 -22.13
CA ILE A 224 -4.31 10.43 -21.42
C ILE A 224 -3.53 11.63 -20.90
N SER A 225 -4.27 12.71 -20.60
CA SER A 225 -3.78 13.88 -19.88
C SER A 225 -4.09 13.77 -18.38
N LEU A 226 -3.34 14.51 -17.53
CA LEU A 226 -3.60 14.54 -16.08
C LEU A 226 -4.99 15.08 -15.73
N ASN A 227 -5.57 15.94 -16.57
CA ASN A 227 -6.88 16.53 -16.33
C ASN A 227 -8.03 15.52 -16.41
N GLU A 228 -7.84 14.43 -17.18
CA GLU A 228 -8.81 13.34 -17.32
C GLU A 228 -8.85 12.41 -16.11
N ILE A 229 -7.87 12.52 -15.21
CA ILE A 229 -7.78 11.68 -14.01
C ILE A 229 -8.67 12.29 -12.93
N ASP A 230 -9.57 11.47 -12.37
CA ASP A 230 -10.50 11.88 -11.30
C ASP A 230 -9.85 11.86 -9.93
N ARG A 231 -8.97 10.87 -9.66
CA ARG A 231 -8.27 10.69 -8.38
C ARG A 231 -6.83 10.31 -8.57
N PHE A 232 -5.97 10.85 -7.70
CA PHE A 232 -4.55 10.51 -7.61
C PHE A 232 -4.31 9.90 -6.23
N LEU A 233 -4.14 8.58 -6.17
CA LEU A 233 -3.92 7.85 -4.93
C LEU A 233 -2.43 7.57 -4.79
N PHE A 234 -1.75 8.45 -4.07
CA PHE A 234 -0.34 8.31 -3.77
C PHE A 234 -0.14 7.47 -2.52
N HIS A 235 0.95 6.73 -2.46
CA HIS A 235 1.43 6.20 -1.19
C HIS A 235 1.46 7.30 -0.13
N GLN A 236 0.89 7.02 1.04
CA GLN A 236 0.72 7.97 2.11
C GLN A 236 1.97 8.03 2.99
N GLY A 237 3.08 8.54 2.44
CA GLY A 237 4.35 8.66 3.16
C GLY A 237 4.29 9.67 4.31
N SER A 238 3.68 10.83 4.08
CA SER A 238 3.32 11.89 5.04
C SER A 238 2.52 12.97 4.32
N LYS A 239 1.81 13.83 5.05
CA LYS A 239 1.01 14.93 4.46
C LYS A 239 1.84 15.81 3.54
N ILE A 240 2.99 16.28 4.02
CA ILE A 240 3.85 17.18 3.23
C ILE A 240 4.37 16.54 1.93
N ILE A 241 4.61 15.22 1.91
CA ILE A 241 5.02 14.50 0.69
C ILE A 241 3.88 14.50 -0.32
N VAL A 242 2.69 14.09 0.10
CA VAL A 242 1.50 13.97 -0.76
C VAL A 242 1.13 15.33 -1.36
N GLU A 243 1.07 16.38 -0.54
CA GLU A 243 0.78 17.75 -0.98
C GLU A 243 1.86 18.32 -1.92
N THR A 244 3.14 18.02 -1.65
CA THR A 244 4.24 18.45 -2.52
C THR A 244 4.17 17.81 -3.90
N ILE A 245 3.83 16.52 -3.98
CA ILE A 245 3.65 15.82 -5.25
C ILE A 245 2.46 16.42 -6.00
N ALA A 246 1.31 16.61 -5.34
CA ALA A 246 0.13 17.24 -5.95
C ALA A 246 0.42 18.63 -6.52
N LYS A 247 1.10 19.47 -5.72
CA LYS A 247 1.53 20.83 -6.15
C LYS A 247 2.43 20.79 -7.38
N LYS A 248 3.39 19.85 -7.43
CA LYS A 248 4.32 19.74 -8.58
C LYS A 248 3.64 19.24 -9.85
N LEU A 249 2.62 18.39 -9.71
CA LEU A 249 1.78 17.95 -10.83
C LEU A 249 0.78 19.02 -11.28
N GLY A 250 0.57 20.09 -10.50
CA GLY A 250 -0.44 21.08 -10.76
C GLY A 250 -1.88 20.56 -10.61
N VAL A 251 -2.08 19.49 -9.81
CA VAL A 251 -3.40 18.90 -9.58
C VAL A 251 -4.02 19.42 -8.28
N PRO A 252 -5.34 19.66 -8.24
CA PRO A 252 -6.00 20.17 -7.04
C PRO A 252 -6.02 19.10 -5.93
N LEU A 253 -5.85 19.51 -4.68
CA LEU A 253 -5.88 18.62 -3.52
C LEU A 253 -7.21 17.87 -3.36
N SER A 254 -8.32 18.41 -3.89
CA SER A 254 -9.61 17.71 -3.91
C SER A 254 -9.60 16.40 -4.71
N LYS A 255 -8.63 16.22 -5.62
CA LYS A 255 -8.40 14.98 -6.35
C LYS A 255 -7.38 14.05 -5.67
N VAL A 256 -6.76 14.48 -4.55
CA VAL A 256 -5.65 13.78 -3.88
C VAL A 256 -6.04 13.49 -2.43
N PRO A 257 -6.75 12.38 -2.16
CA PRO A 257 -7.17 12.04 -0.81
C PRO A 257 -5.99 11.73 0.11
N TYR A 258 -6.14 12.10 1.38
CA TYR A 258 -5.22 11.81 2.47
C TYR A 258 -6.01 11.17 3.63
N ALA A 259 -5.64 9.97 4.05
CA ALA A 259 -6.49 9.16 4.94
C ALA A 259 -5.75 8.51 6.13
N ILE A 260 -4.44 8.73 6.29
CA ILE A 260 -3.66 8.04 7.33
C ILE A 260 -3.62 8.77 8.68
N CYS A 261 -4.39 9.84 8.87
CA CYS A 261 -4.35 10.68 10.07
C CYS A 261 -4.45 9.86 11.37
N ASP A 262 -5.32 8.85 11.40
CA ASP A 262 -5.67 8.13 12.63
C ASP A 262 -5.06 6.73 12.74
N PHE A 263 -4.24 6.31 11.76
CA PHE A 263 -3.59 5.00 11.82
C PHE A 263 -2.15 4.96 11.32
N GLY A 264 -1.68 6.03 10.66
CA GLY A 264 -0.30 6.15 10.20
C GLY A 264 0.00 5.46 8.86
N ASN A 265 1.26 5.60 8.44
CA ASN A 265 1.77 5.01 7.20
C ASN A 265 1.89 3.48 7.33
N SER A 266 1.05 2.75 6.64
CA SER A 266 1.01 1.28 6.59
C SER A 266 1.71 0.70 5.35
N CYS A 267 2.77 1.36 4.87
CA CYS A 267 3.57 0.91 3.72
C CYS A 267 2.76 0.57 2.46
N ALA A 268 2.84 -0.68 2.00
CA ALA A 268 2.14 -1.15 0.80
C ALA A 268 0.62 -1.05 0.91
N SER A 269 0.05 -1.08 2.13
CA SER A 269 -1.39 -1.05 2.34
C SER A 269 -2.03 0.34 2.17
N THR A 270 -1.25 1.42 2.13
CA THR A 270 -1.80 2.79 2.05
C THR A 270 -2.64 3.05 0.80
N ILE A 271 -2.23 2.54 -0.36
CA ILE A 271 -2.98 2.71 -1.62
C ILE A 271 -4.26 1.87 -1.64
N PRO A 272 -4.24 0.55 -1.37
CA PRO A 272 -5.48 -0.23 -1.36
C PRO A 272 -6.47 0.22 -0.29
N LEU A 273 -6.03 0.77 0.84
CA LEU A 273 -6.93 1.39 1.83
C LEU A 273 -7.65 2.61 1.27
N LEU A 274 -6.97 3.48 0.50
CA LEU A 274 -7.62 4.58 -0.22
C LEU A 274 -8.59 4.08 -1.30
N LEU A 275 -8.23 3.02 -2.02
CA LEU A 275 -9.06 2.46 -3.07
C LEU A 275 -10.41 1.93 -2.55
N THR A 276 -10.53 1.56 -1.27
CA THR A 276 -11.79 1.04 -0.71
C THR A 276 -12.94 2.04 -0.86
N SER A 277 -12.69 3.34 -0.65
CA SER A 277 -13.69 4.38 -0.83
C SER A 277 -13.99 4.66 -2.30
N GLU A 278 -12.97 4.64 -3.15
CA GLU A 278 -13.10 4.94 -4.57
C GLU A 278 -13.83 3.82 -5.33
N LEU A 279 -13.73 2.57 -4.87
CA LEU A 279 -14.51 1.45 -5.44
C LEU A 279 -16.02 1.68 -5.31
N ALA A 280 -16.47 2.29 -4.21
CA ALA A 280 -17.87 2.54 -3.93
C ALA A 280 -18.44 3.77 -4.68
N ASP A 281 -17.58 4.67 -5.17
CA ASP A 281 -18.00 5.90 -5.86
C ASP A 281 -18.11 5.66 -7.38
N PRO A 282 -19.35 5.55 -7.94
CA PRO A 282 -19.53 5.28 -9.37
C PRO A 282 -19.13 6.46 -10.27
N GLU A 283 -18.99 7.67 -9.73
CA GLU A 283 -18.59 8.86 -10.49
C GLU A 283 -17.09 8.90 -10.76
N VAL A 284 -16.29 8.18 -9.97
CA VAL A 284 -14.84 8.07 -10.18
C VAL A 284 -14.55 7.04 -11.26
N LYS A 285 -14.16 7.50 -12.45
CA LYS A 285 -13.94 6.67 -13.65
C LYS A 285 -12.46 6.33 -13.87
N MET A 286 -11.56 7.23 -13.49
CA MET A 286 -10.15 7.15 -13.81
C MET A 286 -9.28 7.50 -12.60
N ILE A 287 -8.45 6.56 -12.15
CA ILE A 287 -7.64 6.68 -10.95
C ILE A 287 -6.17 6.45 -11.31
N ALA A 288 -5.30 7.40 -10.97
CA ALA A 288 -3.86 7.18 -10.96
C ALA A 288 -3.42 6.67 -9.59
N ILE A 289 -2.70 5.56 -9.55
CA ILE A 289 -2.08 5.04 -8.33
C ILE A 289 -0.56 5.19 -8.44
N SER A 290 0.13 5.58 -7.35
CA SER A 290 1.59 5.65 -7.33
C SER A 290 2.14 5.27 -5.95
N GLY A 291 2.90 4.19 -5.93
CA GLY A 291 3.66 3.70 -4.77
C GLY A 291 5.14 4.04 -4.90
N PHE A 292 5.76 4.50 -3.82
CA PHE A 292 7.18 4.91 -3.82
C PHE A 292 7.76 4.88 -2.40
N GLY A 293 9.02 4.54 -2.28
CA GLY A 293 9.73 4.50 -0.99
C GLY A 293 10.96 3.60 -1.02
N VAL A 294 10.99 2.65 -0.09
CA VAL A 294 12.13 1.75 0.13
C VAL A 294 12.66 1.12 -1.17
N GLY A 295 14.05 1.10 -1.29
CA GLY A 295 14.73 0.55 -2.44
C GLY A 295 15.85 1.45 -2.97
N LEU A 296 15.74 2.76 -3.24
CA LEU A 296 14.47 3.46 -3.40
C LEU A 296 13.78 2.98 -4.68
N SER A 297 12.50 2.73 -4.61
CA SER A 297 11.73 2.22 -5.73
C SER A 297 10.40 2.95 -5.90
N TRP A 298 9.85 2.92 -7.12
CA TRP A 298 8.52 3.47 -7.40
C TRP A 298 7.83 2.69 -8.50
N ALA A 299 6.52 2.79 -8.51
CA ALA A 299 5.67 2.33 -9.60
C ALA A 299 4.40 3.17 -9.67
N SER A 300 3.93 3.46 -10.88
CA SER A 300 2.64 4.11 -11.10
C SER A 300 1.79 3.31 -12.08
N GLY A 301 0.48 3.37 -11.92
CA GLY A 301 -0.47 2.69 -12.79
C GLY A 301 -1.76 3.50 -12.94
N LEU A 302 -2.49 3.23 -14.02
CA LEU A 302 -3.81 3.77 -14.26
C LEU A 302 -4.85 2.68 -14.00
N LEU A 303 -5.92 3.02 -13.28
CA LEU A 303 -7.09 2.17 -13.12
C LEU A 303 -8.28 2.85 -13.80
N ARG A 304 -9.06 2.09 -14.55
CA ARG A 304 -10.28 2.56 -15.21
C ARG A 304 -11.47 1.77 -14.70
N ARG A 305 -12.55 2.47 -14.38
CA ARG A 305 -13.82 1.83 -14.03
C ARG A 305 -14.43 1.17 -15.28
N VAL A 306 -14.88 -0.05 -15.09
CA VAL A 306 -15.66 -0.77 -16.10
C VAL A 306 -17.06 -0.13 -16.17
N PRO A 307 -17.61 0.07 -17.39
CA PRO A 307 -18.98 0.61 -17.58
C PRO A 307 -20.06 -0.18 -16.87
#